data_f6c88d30583fb106178fbee9df9cb296
#
_entry.id   f6c88d30583fb106178fbee9df9cb296
#
_cell.length_a   1.000
_cell.length_b   1.000
_cell.length_c   1.000
_cell.angle_alpha   90.00
_cell.angle_beta   90.00
_cell.angle_gamma   90.00
#
_symmetry.space_group_name_H-M   'P 1'
#
loop_
_entity.id
_entity.type
_entity.pdbx_description
1 polymer ?
#
loop_
_entity_poly.entity_id
_entity_poly.type
_entity_poly.pdbx_seq_one_letter_code
_entity_poly.pdbx_strand_id
1 'polypeptide(L)'
;MKKIYKSIKLIALLVACLAIPSLAGAQVVKNMYFNVDWQINSPFSQDFSDKTSGWGAHAEAGYYVIPNFSVGAFISYHTNNKYIDRQTLPVSSTSAITSAQQHSIFQLPFGVAFRYNVAPESQFQPYAGVQLGASYSEMSTYMNVMKVYDRNWGFYVSPEIGMTMYFTPQKQIGLHVAAYYNYATNKGEVLSYSIDGLNNWGIRLGLAF
;
A
#
# COMPACT_ATOMS: atom_id res chain seq x y z
N MET A 1 7.50 -31.31 -3.82
CA MET A 1 7.50 -31.27 -2.34
C MET A 1 8.02 -29.95 -1.76
N LYS A 2 9.16 -29.38 -2.17
CA LYS A 2 9.69 -28.10 -1.59
C LYS A 2 8.76 -26.87 -1.74
N LYS A 3 7.95 -26.75 -2.81
CA LYS A 3 6.99 -25.63 -2.99
C LYS A 3 5.83 -25.69 -2.00
N ILE A 4 5.28 -26.88 -1.73
CA ILE A 4 4.18 -27.09 -0.79
C ILE A 4 4.61 -26.73 0.64
N TYR A 5 5.83 -27.11 1.03
CA TYR A 5 6.39 -26.77 2.35
C TYR A 5 6.59 -25.26 2.57
N LYS A 6 6.93 -24.50 1.53
CA LYS A 6 7.00 -23.03 1.60
C LYS A 6 5.63 -22.40 1.79
N SER A 7 4.62 -22.89 1.07
CA SER A 7 3.23 -22.38 1.20
C SER A 7 2.63 -22.69 2.58
N ILE A 8 2.88 -23.89 3.12
CA ILE A 8 2.43 -24.25 4.47
C ILE A 8 3.10 -23.39 5.54
N LYS A 9 4.39 -23.09 5.41
CA LYS A 9 5.09 -22.17 6.34
C LYS A 9 4.55 -20.75 6.26
N LEU A 10 4.20 -20.26 5.06
CA LEU A 10 3.63 -18.92 4.88
C LEU A 10 2.23 -18.84 5.50
N ILE A 11 1.39 -19.86 5.29
CA ILE A 11 0.06 -19.95 5.87
C ILE A 11 0.14 -20.06 7.40
N ALA A 12 1.06 -20.88 7.93
CA ALA A 12 1.28 -21.02 9.37
C ALA A 12 1.78 -19.70 10.00
N LEU A 13 2.63 -18.94 9.31
CA LEU A 13 3.09 -17.62 9.74
C LEU A 13 1.93 -16.63 9.74
N LEU A 14 1.08 -16.66 8.71
CA LEU A 14 -0.10 -15.79 8.58
C LEU A 14 -1.13 -16.08 9.69
N VAL A 15 -1.38 -17.37 9.96
CA VAL A 15 -2.25 -17.82 11.06
C VAL A 15 -1.66 -17.47 12.43
N ALA A 16 -0.34 -17.58 12.60
CA ALA A 16 0.34 -17.15 13.82
C ALA A 16 0.23 -15.63 14.04
N CYS A 17 0.37 -14.82 12.98
CA CYS A 17 0.17 -13.37 13.07
C CYS A 17 -1.28 -12.99 13.39
N LEU A 18 -2.26 -13.76 12.93
CA LEU A 18 -3.68 -13.56 13.26
C LEU A 18 -4.03 -14.05 14.68
N ALA A 19 -3.25 -14.96 15.26
CA ALA A 19 -3.45 -15.48 16.60
C ALA A 19 -2.79 -14.63 17.70
N ILE A 20 -1.84 -13.76 17.37
CA ILE A 20 -1.15 -12.89 18.32
C ILE A 20 -2.13 -12.02 19.15
N PRO A 21 -3.18 -11.41 18.56
CA PRO A 21 -4.14 -10.64 19.34
C PRO A 21 -4.96 -11.46 20.35
N SER A 22 -5.12 -12.77 20.12
CA SER A 22 -5.91 -13.63 21.01
C SER A 22 -5.11 -14.23 22.16
N LEU A 23 -3.76 -14.23 22.07
CA LEU A 23 -2.85 -14.76 23.09
C LEU A 23 -2.35 -13.67 24.06
N ALA A 24 -2.26 -12.43 23.63
CA ALA A 24 -2.18 -11.29 24.51
C ALA A 24 -3.60 -11.11 25.05
N GLY A 25 -3.91 -11.57 26.29
CA GLY A 25 -5.19 -11.30 26.95
C GLY A 25 -5.52 -9.82 26.76
N ALA A 26 -6.23 -9.53 25.68
CA ALA A 26 -6.36 -8.21 25.13
C ALA A 26 -7.19 -7.36 26.09
N GLN A 27 -6.52 -6.79 27.07
CA GLN A 27 -6.88 -5.44 27.44
C GLN A 27 -6.70 -4.64 26.16
N VAL A 28 -7.79 -4.50 25.41
CA VAL A 28 -7.92 -3.48 24.38
C VAL A 28 -7.50 -2.20 25.11
N VAL A 29 -6.31 -1.70 24.77
CA VAL A 29 -5.87 -0.44 25.31
C VAL A 29 -6.92 0.54 24.82
N LYS A 30 -7.70 1.04 25.75
CA LYS A 30 -9.03 1.66 25.54
C LYS A 30 -9.06 2.80 24.52
N ASN A 31 -7.91 3.18 23.96
CA ASN A 31 -7.68 4.32 23.09
C ASN A 31 -6.79 3.99 21.87
N MET A 32 -6.68 2.74 21.46
CA MET A 32 -5.89 2.35 20.27
C MET A 32 -6.79 1.74 19.22
N TYR A 33 -6.38 1.83 17.97
CA TYR A 33 -6.94 1.09 16.85
C TYR A 33 -5.81 0.45 16.04
N PHE A 34 -6.13 -0.64 15.37
CA PHE A 34 -5.23 -1.32 14.44
C PHE A 34 -6.03 -1.79 13.22
N ASN A 35 -5.55 -1.46 12.03
CA ASN A 35 -6.17 -1.88 10.77
C ASN A 35 -5.17 -2.65 9.93
N VAL A 36 -5.68 -3.70 9.28
CA VAL A 36 -4.94 -4.44 8.23
C VAL A 36 -5.84 -4.55 7.02
N ASP A 37 -5.40 -3.99 5.91
CA ASP A 37 -6.20 -3.83 4.71
C ASP A 37 -5.51 -4.45 3.50
N TRP A 38 -6.30 -5.04 2.65
CA TRP A 38 -5.99 -5.25 1.25
C TRP A 38 -6.18 -3.93 0.51
N GLN A 39 -5.25 -3.60 -0.38
CA GLN A 39 -5.23 -2.34 -1.11
C GLN A 39 -5.32 -2.58 -2.61
N ILE A 40 -6.30 -1.95 -3.24
CA ILE A 40 -6.40 -1.83 -4.70
C ILE A 40 -5.88 -0.45 -5.05
N ASN A 41 -4.98 -0.38 -6.01
CA ASN A 41 -4.27 0.83 -6.37
C ASN A 41 -4.34 1.06 -7.88
N SER A 42 -4.68 2.29 -8.28
CA SER A 42 -4.76 2.70 -9.67
C SER A 42 -3.89 3.93 -9.89
N PRO A 43 -2.87 3.85 -10.77
CA PRO A 43 -2.06 5.00 -11.12
C PRO A 43 -2.89 6.07 -11.81
N PHE A 44 -2.57 7.32 -11.51
CA PHE A 44 -3.18 8.48 -12.14
C PHE A 44 -2.14 9.19 -13.00
N SER A 45 -2.39 9.27 -14.33
CA SER A 45 -1.53 9.98 -15.28
C SER A 45 -0.07 9.47 -15.33
N GLN A 46 0.14 8.15 -15.31
CA GLN A 46 1.47 7.54 -15.42
C GLN A 46 1.55 6.65 -16.67
N ASP A 47 2.47 6.98 -17.58
CA ASP A 47 2.63 6.23 -18.83
C ASP A 47 3.43 4.95 -18.66
N PHE A 48 4.31 4.88 -17.65
CA PHE A 48 5.20 3.73 -17.43
C PHE A 48 4.46 2.49 -16.90
N SER A 49 3.51 2.68 -15.98
CA SER A 49 2.75 1.58 -15.38
C SER A 49 1.33 2.07 -15.02
N ASP A 50 0.42 1.95 -15.98
CA ASP A 50 -0.92 2.56 -15.95
C ASP A 50 -2.04 1.61 -15.48
N LYS A 51 -1.75 0.32 -15.26
CA LYS A 51 -2.79 -0.65 -14.90
C LYS A 51 -3.09 -0.64 -13.42
N THR A 52 -4.39 -0.64 -13.11
CA THR A 52 -4.90 -0.90 -11.76
C THR A 52 -4.42 -2.26 -11.26
N SER A 53 -4.00 -2.31 -10.01
CA SER A 53 -3.47 -3.52 -9.38
C SER A 53 -4.12 -3.76 -8.02
N GLY A 54 -4.47 -5.01 -7.74
CA GLY A 54 -4.86 -5.48 -6.42
C GLY A 54 -3.68 -6.06 -5.60
N TRP A 55 -2.45 -5.90 -6.05
CA TRP A 55 -1.26 -6.33 -5.32
C TRP A 55 -0.79 -5.24 -4.37
N GLY A 56 -1.55 -5.04 -3.30
CA GLY A 56 -1.23 -4.09 -2.27
C GLY A 56 -1.76 -4.52 -0.92
N ALA A 57 -1.09 -4.09 0.14
CA ALA A 57 -1.56 -4.21 1.51
C ALA A 57 -1.18 -2.95 2.29
N HIS A 58 -1.97 -2.69 3.33
CA HIS A 58 -1.79 -1.56 4.21
C HIS A 58 -1.99 -2.01 5.65
N ALA A 59 -1.17 -1.51 6.54
CA ALA A 59 -1.34 -1.67 7.98
C ALA A 59 -1.18 -0.32 8.66
N GLU A 60 -2.06 -0.03 9.60
CA GLU A 60 -2.03 1.20 10.38
C GLU A 60 -2.40 0.93 11.83
N ALA A 61 -1.64 1.52 12.74
CA ALA A 61 -1.90 1.48 14.16
C ALA A 61 -1.84 2.89 14.73
N GLY A 62 -2.81 3.26 15.57
CA GLY A 62 -2.85 4.59 16.13
C GLY A 62 -3.47 4.65 17.52
N TYR A 63 -3.23 5.80 18.16
CA TYR A 63 -3.69 6.12 19.49
C TYR A 63 -4.59 7.36 19.45
N TYR A 64 -5.75 7.29 20.09
CA TYR A 64 -6.66 8.43 20.25
C TYR A 64 -6.13 9.38 21.30
N VAL A 65 -5.60 10.51 20.85
CA VAL A 65 -5.11 11.59 21.74
C VAL A 65 -6.28 12.33 22.41
N ILE A 66 -7.34 12.51 21.66
CA ILE A 66 -8.66 12.97 22.11
C ILE A 66 -9.74 12.10 21.42
N PRO A 67 -10.97 12.06 21.92
CA PRO A 67 -11.99 11.13 21.42
C PRO A 67 -12.17 11.09 19.90
N ASN A 68 -12.03 12.23 19.24
CA ASN A 68 -12.22 12.35 17.79
C ASN A 68 -10.94 12.34 16.97
N PHE A 69 -9.77 12.49 17.60
CA PHE A 69 -8.50 12.64 16.88
C PHE A 69 -7.48 11.60 17.32
N SER A 70 -6.90 10.92 16.35
CA SER A 70 -5.87 9.94 16.58
C SER A 70 -4.59 10.24 15.79
N VAL A 71 -3.48 9.80 16.35
CA VAL A 71 -2.15 9.83 15.74
C VAL A 71 -1.60 8.41 15.73
N GLY A 72 -1.04 8.00 14.61
CA GLY A 72 -0.57 6.65 14.42
C GLY A 72 0.62 6.53 13.51
N ALA A 73 0.99 5.30 13.23
CA ALA A 73 1.99 4.94 12.24
C ALA A 73 1.35 4.02 11.21
N PHE A 74 1.81 4.12 9.97
CA PHE A 74 1.38 3.27 8.89
C PHE A 74 2.56 2.71 8.11
N ILE A 75 2.33 1.58 7.48
CA ILE A 75 3.16 1.00 6.43
C ILE A 75 2.25 0.43 5.35
N SER A 76 2.61 0.64 4.11
CA SER A 76 1.85 0.14 2.98
C SER A 76 2.80 -0.37 1.91
N TYR A 77 2.33 -1.26 1.06
CA TYR A 77 3.03 -1.56 -0.18
C TYR A 77 2.03 -1.76 -1.31
N HIS A 78 2.44 -1.46 -2.52
CA HIS A 78 1.71 -1.82 -3.73
C HIS A 78 2.64 -1.92 -4.93
N THR A 79 2.16 -2.64 -5.95
CA THR A 79 2.89 -2.81 -7.20
C THR A 79 1.93 -2.61 -8.37
N ASN A 80 2.29 -1.73 -9.29
CA ASN A 80 1.59 -1.53 -10.55
C ASN A 80 2.43 -2.05 -11.70
N ASN A 81 1.80 -2.65 -12.70
CA ASN A 81 2.47 -3.27 -13.82
C ASN A 81 1.86 -2.81 -15.14
N LYS A 82 2.68 -2.84 -16.21
CA LYS A 82 2.25 -2.64 -17.58
C LYS A 82 3.02 -3.59 -18.49
N TYR A 83 2.31 -4.32 -19.33
CA TYR A 83 2.93 -5.13 -20.36
C TYR A 83 2.94 -4.36 -21.68
N ILE A 84 4.08 -4.37 -22.36
CA ILE A 84 4.29 -3.75 -23.65
C ILE A 84 4.69 -4.85 -24.63
N ASP A 85 3.94 -4.98 -25.72
CA ASP A 85 4.21 -5.92 -26.79
C ASP A 85 5.61 -5.69 -27.39
N ARG A 86 6.10 -6.71 -28.09
CA ARG A 86 7.42 -6.69 -28.70
C ARG A 86 7.61 -5.46 -29.60
N GLN A 87 8.53 -4.60 -29.20
CA GLN A 87 8.93 -3.41 -29.93
C GLN A 87 10.44 -3.20 -29.89
N THR A 88 10.95 -2.39 -30.82
CA THR A 88 12.36 -2.01 -30.85
C THR A 88 12.55 -0.69 -30.12
N LEU A 89 13.38 -0.72 -29.06
CA LEU A 89 13.75 0.47 -28.28
C LEU A 89 15.20 0.86 -28.61
N PRO A 90 15.47 2.11 -28.96
CA PRO A 90 16.82 2.63 -29.01
C PRO A 90 17.38 2.72 -27.58
N VAL A 91 18.52 2.09 -27.35
CA VAL A 91 19.24 2.15 -26.05
C VAL A 91 20.36 3.17 -26.12
N SER A 92 20.93 3.36 -27.30
CA SER A 92 21.92 4.41 -27.60
C SER A 92 21.81 4.81 -29.07
N SER A 93 22.61 5.81 -29.48
CA SER A 93 22.65 6.23 -30.88
C SER A 93 23.05 5.12 -31.88
N THR A 94 23.65 4.04 -31.39
CA THR A 94 24.18 2.93 -32.20
C THR A 94 23.64 1.56 -31.84
N SER A 95 22.78 1.46 -30.80
CA SER A 95 22.23 0.17 -30.36
C SER A 95 20.73 0.25 -30.06
N ALA A 96 20.01 -0.80 -30.43
CA ALA A 96 18.59 -0.96 -30.15
C ALA A 96 18.30 -2.39 -29.66
N ILE A 97 17.34 -2.53 -28.78
CA ILE A 97 16.86 -3.83 -28.27
C ILE A 97 15.44 -4.05 -28.75
N THR A 98 15.20 -5.22 -29.34
CA THR A 98 13.86 -5.65 -29.75
C THR A 98 13.36 -6.73 -28.79
N SER A 99 12.43 -6.39 -27.91
CA SER A 99 11.84 -7.31 -26.92
C SER A 99 10.43 -6.90 -26.51
N ALA A 100 9.67 -7.85 -25.99
CA ALA A 100 8.52 -7.56 -25.16
C ALA A 100 9.03 -7.08 -23.80
N GLN A 101 8.28 -6.17 -23.17
CA GLN A 101 8.68 -5.54 -21.91
C GLN A 101 7.57 -5.65 -20.88
N GLN A 102 7.95 -5.88 -19.66
CA GLN A 102 7.06 -5.76 -18.51
C GLN A 102 7.60 -4.66 -17.61
N HIS A 103 6.89 -3.56 -17.57
CA HIS A 103 7.16 -2.48 -16.64
C HIS A 103 6.51 -2.76 -15.28
N SER A 104 7.20 -2.42 -14.22
CA SER A 104 6.71 -2.57 -12.86
C SER A 104 7.19 -1.40 -11.99
N ILE A 105 6.27 -0.83 -11.22
CA ILE A 105 6.58 0.13 -10.16
C ILE A 105 6.17 -0.50 -8.84
N PHE A 106 7.15 -0.79 -8.00
CA PHE A 106 6.94 -1.15 -6.60
C PHE A 106 7.06 0.10 -5.74
N GLN A 107 6.16 0.26 -4.77
CA GLN A 107 6.18 1.37 -3.83
C GLN A 107 5.93 0.87 -2.41
N LEU A 108 6.74 1.35 -1.45
CA LEU A 108 6.66 1.05 -0.02
C LEU A 108 6.64 2.35 0.78
N PRO A 109 5.48 3.00 0.95
CA PRO A 109 5.33 4.15 1.81
C PRO A 109 5.16 3.75 3.27
N PHE A 110 5.72 4.56 4.18
CA PHE A 110 5.56 4.43 5.64
C PHE A 110 5.72 5.79 6.32
N GLY A 111 5.14 5.93 7.51
CA GLY A 111 5.22 7.20 8.25
C GLY A 111 4.17 7.32 9.32
N VAL A 112 3.67 8.54 9.48
CA VAL A 112 2.68 8.92 10.49
C VAL A 112 1.30 9.06 9.85
N ALA A 113 0.28 8.63 10.57
CA ALA A 113 -1.12 8.76 10.18
C ALA A 113 -1.85 9.67 11.19
N PHE A 114 -2.71 10.52 10.67
CA PHE A 114 -3.61 11.37 11.43
C PHE A 114 -5.03 11.10 11.00
N ARG A 115 -5.94 10.83 11.95
CA ARG A 115 -7.36 10.61 11.66
C ARG A 115 -8.25 11.47 12.54
N TYR A 116 -9.31 11.98 11.95
CA TYR A 116 -10.42 12.62 12.63
C TYR A 116 -11.67 11.77 12.46
N ASN A 117 -12.16 11.18 13.55
CA ASN A 117 -13.36 10.37 13.57
C ASN A 117 -14.58 11.24 13.93
N VAL A 118 -15.61 11.18 13.09
CA VAL A 118 -16.83 11.98 13.29
C VAL A 118 -17.69 11.44 14.44
N ALA A 119 -17.74 10.11 14.58
CA ALA A 119 -18.58 9.44 15.56
C ALA A 119 -17.79 8.32 16.30
N PRO A 120 -16.84 8.67 17.18
CA PRO A 120 -15.91 7.71 17.78
C PRO A 120 -16.58 6.70 18.73
N GLU A 121 -17.74 7.01 19.27
CA GLU A 121 -18.49 6.11 20.17
C GLU A 121 -19.45 5.16 19.43
N SER A 122 -19.76 5.47 18.16
CA SER A 122 -20.66 4.64 17.34
C SER A 122 -20.00 3.33 16.90
N GLN A 123 -20.80 2.34 16.54
CA GLN A 123 -20.33 1.16 15.81
C GLN A 123 -19.92 1.51 14.36
N PHE A 124 -20.50 2.55 13.79
CA PHE A 124 -20.14 3.11 12.50
C PHE A 124 -19.31 4.36 12.72
N GLN A 125 -18.03 4.31 12.40
CA GLN A 125 -17.07 5.37 12.62
C GLN A 125 -16.54 5.92 11.30
N PRO A 126 -17.25 6.85 10.68
CA PRO A 126 -16.69 7.56 9.52
C PRO A 126 -15.56 8.47 9.97
N TYR A 127 -14.51 8.55 9.15
CA TYR A 127 -13.34 9.36 9.43
C TYR A 127 -12.77 10.01 8.17
N ALA A 128 -12.02 11.06 8.37
CA ALA A 128 -11.12 11.65 7.40
C ALA A 128 -9.70 11.61 7.97
N GLY A 129 -8.72 11.28 7.14
CA GLY A 129 -7.33 11.13 7.58
C GLY A 129 -6.34 11.66 6.56
N VAL A 130 -5.11 11.82 7.03
CA VAL A 130 -3.95 12.11 6.18
C VAL A 130 -2.75 11.32 6.69
N GLN A 131 -2.04 10.70 5.77
CA GLN A 131 -0.80 9.98 6.02
C GLN A 131 0.36 10.77 5.43
N LEU A 132 1.43 10.94 6.21
CA LEU A 132 2.63 11.67 5.84
C LEU A 132 3.86 10.81 6.15
N GLY A 133 4.82 10.77 5.24
CA GLY A 133 6.02 9.99 5.48
C GLY A 133 7.00 9.94 4.33
N ALA A 134 7.77 8.86 4.30
CA ALA A 134 8.68 8.54 3.22
C ALA A 134 8.13 7.42 2.34
N SER A 135 8.51 7.42 1.09
CA SER A 135 8.20 6.37 0.13
C SER A 135 9.47 5.86 -0.51
N TYR A 136 9.73 4.58 -0.37
CA TYR A 136 10.72 3.88 -1.18
C TYR A 136 10.04 3.36 -2.45
N SER A 137 10.66 3.55 -3.62
CA SER A 137 10.16 2.98 -4.85
C SER A 137 11.24 2.31 -5.67
N GLU A 138 10.86 1.26 -6.37
CA GLU A 138 11.65 0.60 -7.39
C GLU A 138 10.88 0.62 -8.72
N MET A 139 11.41 1.31 -9.69
CA MET A 139 10.96 1.31 -11.08
C MET A 139 11.77 0.28 -11.85
N SER A 140 11.12 -0.67 -12.50
CA SER A 140 11.83 -1.75 -13.19
C SER A 140 11.19 -2.12 -14.53
N THR A 141 12.04 -2.48 -15.49
CA THR A 141 11.64 -3.03 -16.78
C THR A 141 12.29 -4.40 -16.95
N TYR A 142 11.47 -5.39 -17.21
CA TYR A 142 11.91 -6.75 -17.53
C TYR A 142 11.84 -6.95 -19.03
N MET A 143 12.96 -7.33 -19.62
CA MET A 143 13.12 -7.63 -21.04
C MET A 143 13.72 -9.04 -21.18
N ASN A 144 12.89 -10.06 -21.42
CA ASN A 144 13.30 -11.46 -21.47
C ASN A 144 14.07 -11.88 -20.20
N VAL A 145 15.41 -11.99 -20.27
CA VAL A 145 16.28 -12.37 -19.15
C VAL A 145 16.95 -11.18 -18.45
N MET A 146 16.77 -9.98 -18.96
CA MET A 146 17.37 -8.76 -18.42
C MET A 146 16.36 -7.99 -17.57
N LYS A 147 16.81 -7.49 -16.43
CA LYS A 147 16.10 -6.51 -15.60
C LYS A 147 16.93 -5.24 -15.53
N VAL A 148 16.33 -4.12 -15.95
CA VAL A 148 16.87 -2.78 -15.70
C VAL A 148 15.98 -2.13 -14.65
N TYR A 149 16.56 -1.53 -13.63
CA TYR A 149 15.81 -0.93 -12.55
C TYR A 149 16.50 0.31 -11.98
N ASP A 150 15.69 1.18 -11.41
CA ASP A 150 16.11 2.35 -10.63
C ASP A 150 15.37 2.36 -9.29
N ARG A 151 16.05 2.81 -8.24
CA ARG A 151 15.54 2.86 -6.87
C ARG A 151 15.71 4.24 -6.30
N ASN A 152 14.66 4.74 -5.70
CA ASN A 152 14.70 6.09 -5.14
C ASN A 152 13.80 6.25 -3.93
N TRP A 153 14.03 7.34 -3.21
CA TRP A 153 13.26 7.74 -2.06
C TRP A 153 12.54 9.05 -2.36
N GLY A 154 11.35 9.20 -1.79
CA GLY A 154 10.56 10.42 -1.92
C GLY A 154 9.77 10.71 -0.65
N PHE A 155 9.21 11.91 -0.60
CA PHE A 155 8.21 12.28 0.39
C PHE A 155 6.86 11.71 -0.05
N TYR A 156 6.04 11.30 0.93
CA TYR A 156 4.73 10.70 0.70
C TYR A 156 3.64 11.46 1.44
N VAL A 157 2.55 11.73 0.76
CA VAL A 157 1.32 12.27 1.34
C VAL A 157 0.12 11.52 0.78
N SER A 158 -0.81 11.15 1.68
CA SER A 158 -2.02 10.42 1.28
C SER A 158 -3.21 10.88 2.13
N PRO A 159 -4.05 11.78 1.62
CA PRO A 159 -5.38 12.01 2.18
C PRO A 159 -6.26 10.77 1.94
N GLU A 160 -7.10 10.47 2.93
CA GLU A 160 -8.08 9.38 2.86
C GLU A 160 -9.37 9.74 3.56
N ILE A 161 -10.44 9.13 3.09
CA ILE A 161 -11.75 9.12 3.74
C ILE A 161 -12.19 7.66 3.88
N GLY A 162 -12.69 7.31 5.05
CA GLY A 162 -13.05 5.92 5.31
C GLY A 162 -14.08 5.77 6.39
N MET A 163 -14.41 4.54 6.66
CA MET A 163 -15.33 4.13 7.70
C MET A 163 -14.88 2.81 8.31
N THR A 164 -14.92 2.75 9.62
CA THR A 164 -14.80 1.50 10.38
C THR A 164 -16.17 1.09 10.88
N MET A 165 -16.56 -0.16 10.62
CA MET A 165 -17.83 -0.74 11.04
C MET A 165 -17.54 -1.89 12.01
N TYR A 166 -17.77 -1.68 13.31
CA TYR A 166 -17.57 -2.71 14.31
C TYR A 166 -18.75 -3.64 14.39
N PHE A 167 -18.49 -4.95 14.48
CA PHE A 167 -19.54 -5.97 14.56
C PHE A 167 -20.16 -6.08 15.96
N THR A 168 -19.44 -5.63 16.98
CA THR A 168 -19.89 -5.69 18.38
C THR A 168 -19.81 -4.33 19.04
N PRO A 169 -20.67 -4.05 20.04
CA PRO A 169 -20.58 -2.82 20.82
C PRO A 169 -19.23 -2.62 21.53
N GLN A 170 -18.52 -3.74 21.83
CA GLN A 170 -17.22 -3.72 22.46
C GLN A 170 -16.09 -3.31 21.51
N LYS A 171 -16.39 -3.13 20.21
CA LYS A 171 -15.47 -2.67 19.18
C LYS A 171 -14.17 -3.49 19.08
N GLN A 172 -14.27 -4.81 19.22
CA GLN A 172 -13.11 -5.70 19.18
C GLN A 172 -12.68 -6.02 17.76
N ILE A 173 -13.64 -6.25 16.86
CA ILE A 173 -13.39 -6.56 15.46
C ILE A 173 -14.41 -5.83 14.61
N GLY A 174 -13.96 -5.26 13.52
CA GLY A 174 -14.77 -4.53 12.54
C GLY A 174 -14.26 -4.67 11.12
N LEU A 175 -15.04 -4.19 10.19
CA LEU A 175 -14.68 -4.02 8.79
C LEU A 175 -14.16 -2.59 8.60
N HIS A 176 -13.04 -2.46 7.92
CA HIS A 176 -12.48 -1.17 7.52
C HIS A 176 -12.60 -1.00 6.01
N VAL A 177 -13.09 0.16 5.59
CA VAL A 177 -13.20 0.54 4.17
C VAL A 177 -12.74 1.98 4.05
N ALA A 178 -11.81 2.26 3.12
CA ALA A 178 -11.35 3.60 2.85
C ALA A 178 -11.11 3.84 1.35
N ALA A 179 -11.33 5.06 0.91
CA ALA A 179 -10.85 5.57 -0.36
C ALA A 179 -9.70 6.55 -0.10
N TYR A 180 -8.65 6.45 -0.87
CA TYR A 180 -7.46 7.28 -0.70
C TYR A 180 -6.94 7.81 -2.03
N TYR A 181 -6.26 8.92 -1.95
CA TYR A 181 -5.37 9.41 -3.00
C TYR A 181 -3.97 9.52 -2.41
N ASN A 182 -2.94 9.17 -3.16
CA ASN A 182 -1.57 9.39 -2.70
C ASN A 182 -0.73 10.12 -3.75
N TYR A 183 0.19 10.90 -3.24
CA TYR A 183 1.25 11.54 -4.00
C TYR A 183 2.61 11.25 -3.34
N ALA A 184 3.58 10.84 -4.16
CA ALA A 184 4.95 10.68 -3.72
C ALA A 184 5.92 11.40 -4.68
N THR A 185 6.91 12.07 -4.12
CA THR A 185 7.89 12.86 -4.89
C THR A 185 9.01 12.00 -5.49
N ASN A 186 8.84 10.68 -5.49
CA ASN A 186 9.82 9.77 -6.05
C ASN A 186 10.08 10.08 -7.52
N LYS A 187 11.36 10.13 -7.90
CA LYS A 187 11.81 10.32 -9.28
C LYS A 187 12.58 9.09 -9.70
N GLY A 188 12.38 8.63 -10.92
CA GLY A 188 13.07 7.45 -11.43
C GLY A 188 13.28 7.54 -12.91
N GLU A 189 14.38 6.95 -13.38
CA GLU A 189 14.70 6.87 -14.80
C GLU A 189 15.13 5.44 -15.17
N VAL A 190 14.40 4.84 -16.09
CA VAL A 190 14.71 3.49 -16.61
C VAL A 190 14.62 3.51 -18.12
N LEU A 191 15.74 3.25 -18.80
CA LEU A 191 15.88 3.38 -20.25
C LEU A 191 15.53 4.79 -20.74
N SER A 192 14.51 4.90 -21.61
CA SER A 192 14.00 6.18 -22.12
C SER A 192 12.81 6.73 -21.33
N TYR A 193 12.42 6.06 -20.23
CA TYR A 193 11.28 6.46 -19.42
C TYR A 193 11.78 7.17 -18.16
N SER A 194 11.22 8.36 -17.90
CA SER A 194 11.42 9.10 -16.66
C SER A 194 10.09 9.33 -15.96
N ILE A 195 10.12 9.27 -14.63
CA ILE A 195 8.99 9.57 -13.77
C ILE A 195 9.40 10.71 -12.84
N ASP A 196 8.56 11.74 -12.77
CA ASP A 196 8.69 12.84 -11.82
C ASP A 196 7.43 12.90 -10.94
N GLY A 197 7.46 12.09 -9.87
CA GLY A 197 6.34 11.91 -8.95
C GLY A 197 5.45 10.71 -9.28
N LEU A 198 4.90 10.12 -8.22
CA LEU A 198 3.98 8.99 -8.28
C LEU A 198 2.61 9.41 -7.73
N ASN A 199 1.60 9.34 -8.57
CA ASN A 199 0.22 9.66 -8.23
C ASN A 199 -0.65 8.43 -8.34
N ASN A 200 -1.37 8.09 -7.28
CA ASN A 200 -2.30 6.96 -7.31
C ASN A 200 -3.56 7.29 -6.51
N TRP A 201 -4.64 6.64 -6.88
CA TRP A 201 -5.86 6.58 -6.09
C TRP A 201 -6.26 5.12 -5.88
N GLY A 202 -7.05 4.85 -4.88
CA GLY A 202 -7.44 3.47 -4.63
C GLY A 202 -8.42 3.30 -3.49
N ILE A 203 -8.66 2.02 -3.20
CA ILE A 203 -9.57 1.58 -2.16
C ILE A 203 -8.82 0.61 -1.25
N ARG A 204 -9.06 0.74 0.05
CA ARG A 204 -8.63 -0.20 1.10
C ARG A 204 -9.84 -0.93 1.65
N LEU A 205 -9.70 -2.23 1.84
CA LEU A 205 -10.72 -3.07 2.44
C LEU A 205 -10.03 -4.06 3.38
N GLY A 206 -10.43 -4.08 4.64
CA GLY A 206 -9.77 -4.94 5.62
C GLY A 206 -10.48 -5.05 6.95
N LEU A 207 -9.71 -5.41 7.95
CA LEU A 207 -10.17 -5.63 9.32
C LEU A 207 -9.62 -4.54 10.24
N ALA A 208 -10.49 -4.10 11.15
CA ALA A 208 -10.16 -3.19 12.24
C ALA A 208 -10.27 -3.93 13.58
N PHE A 209 -9.36 -3.58 14.49
CA PHE A 209 -9.25 -4.15 15.83
C PHE A 209 -9.17 -3.06 16.88
#